data_098ad01f384f59fa68a63a5f1b59c3bd
#
_entry.id   098ad01f384f59fa68a63a5f1b59c3bd
#
_cell.length_a   1.000
_cell.length_b   1.000
_cell.length_c   1.000
_cell.angle_alpha   90.00
_cell.angle_beta   90.00
_cell.angle_gamma   90.00
#
_symmetry.space_group_name_H-M   'P 1'
#
loop_
_entity.id
_entity.type
_entity.pdbx_description
1 polymer ?
#
loop_
_entity_poly.entity_id
_entity_poly.type
_entity_poly.pdbx_seq_one_letter_code
_entity_poly.pdbx_strand_id
1 'polypeptide(L)'
;IVWFGQVDSVADMASQSGVAHSAPMKELQNMVDKARQKGQRIHFLPPYRHDLMIQLMDLTGIHPREQRAQASLDLIMAVIDLRAVTSQGEIEEIERACAIGYDMHTTAMRLCRPGVTEQYISGVIGGIASGRGCMVSFSSIVTMHGEIMHGYPSTRALEAGRLMLCDAGAETNENYCSDNTRTTPISGRFTQRQREIYSIVEACHDYVLQVAAPGVKWWDVHMEV
;
A
#
# COMPACT_ATOMS: atom_id res chain seq x y z
N ILE A 1 22.92 -19.22 -12.85
CA ILE A 1 23.87 -18.23 -13.42
C ILE A 1 23.32 -17.68 -14.75
N VAL A 2 22.87 -18.54 -15.68
CA VAL A 2 22.42 -18.09 -17.01
C VAL A 2 21.21 -17.15 -16.95
N TRP A 3 20.25 -17.40 -16.05
CA TRP A 3 19.01 -16.61 -15.96
C TRP A 3 19.08 -15.47 -14.94
N PHE A 4 19.78 -15.63 -13.83
CA PHE A 4 19.76 -14.69 -12.72
C PHE A 4 21.14 -14.12 -12.35
N GLY A 5 22.19 -14.48 -13.10
CA GLY A 5 23.55 -14.13 -12.73
C GLY A 5 24.00 -14.89 -11.47
N GLN A 6 24.95 -14.33 -10.77
CA GLN A 6 25.41 -14.81 -9.46
C GLN A 6 24.41 -14.35 -8.39
N VAL A 7 23.91 -15.28 -7.61
CA VAL A 7 22.96 -15.00 -6.51
C VAL A 7 23.72 -15.22 -5.19
N ASP A 8 23.57 -14.29 -4.28
CA ASP A 8 24.16 -14.38 -2.94
C ASP A 8 23.61 -15.58 -2.18
N SER A 9 24.41 -16.14 -1.27
CA SER A 9 23.93 -17.20 -0.38
C SER A 9 22.91 -16.65 0.62
N VAL A 10 22.07 -17.54 1.18
CA VAL A 10 21.11 -17.16 2.24
C VAL A 10 21.84 -16.51 3.43
N ALA A 11 23.04 -16.95 3.74
CA ALA A 11 23.84 -16.39 4.81
C ALA A 11 24.35 -14.99 4.49
N ASP A 12 24.78 -14.73 3.23
CA ASP A 12 25.20 -13.41 2.78
C ASP A 12 24.03 -12.41 2.81
N MET A 13 22.86 -12.81 2.27
CA MET A 13 21.64 -12.00 2.32
C MET A 13 21.21 -11.69 3.76
N ALA A 14 21.28 -12.67 4.66
CA ALA A 14 20.96 -12.47 6.07
C ALA A 14 21.93 -11.48 6.73
N SER A 15 23.23 -11.60 6.44
CA SER A 15 24.25 -10.68 6.96
C SER A 15 24.03 -9.24 6.47
N GLN A 16 23.70 -9.06 5.18
CA GLN A 16 23.38 -7.75 4.60
C GLN A 16 22.13 -7.11 5.24
N SER A 17 21.16 -7.95 5.64
CA SER A 17 19.92 -7.52 6.29
C SER A 17 20.04 -7.42 7.83
N GLY A 18 21.21 -7.60 8.40
CA GLY A 18 21.42 -7.57 9.86
C GLY A 18 20.80 -8.76 10.62
N VAL A 19 20.43 -9.84 9.91
CA VAL A 19 19.86 -11.05 10.52
C VAL A 19 20.97 -12.01 10.95
N ALA A 20 21.05 -12.30 12.26
CA ALA A 20 22.12 -13.10 12.84
C ALA A 20 22.05 -14.60 12.46
N HIS A 21 20.86 -15.12 12.23
CA HIS A 21 20.63 -16.55 11.94
C HIS A 21 19.76 -16.73 10.73
N SER A 22 20.15 -17.62 9.84
CA SER A 22 19.40 -17.97 8.64
C SER A 22 19.49 -19.46 8.37
N ALA A 23 18.52 -19.99 7.65
CA ALA A 23 18.52 -21.37 7.19
C ALA A 23 17.82 -21.47 5.82
N PRO A 24 18.18 -22.45 4.99
CA PRO A 24 17.46 -22.72 3.76
C PRO A 24 15.99 -23.07 4.03
N MET A 25 15.07 -22.62 3.18
CA MET A 25 13.62 -22.87 3.33
C MET A 25 13.27 -24.36 3.48
N LYS A 26 14.03 -25.28 2.87
CA LYS A 26 13.86 -26.73 3.00
C LYS A 26 14.00 -27.25 4.44
N GLU A 27 14.64 -26.49 5.33
CA GLU A 27 14.80 -26.86 6.74
C GLU A 27 13.58 -26.46 7.60
N LEU A 28 12.66 -25.65 7.08
CA LEU A 28 11.54 -25.10 7.84
C LEU A 28 10.68 -26.19 8.47
N GLN A 29 10.31 -27.24 7.70
CA GLN A 29 9.52 -28.36 8.21
C GLN A 29 10.22 -29.04 9.40
N ASN A 30 11.49 -29.35 9.24
CA ASN A 30 12.30 -29.99 10.29
C ASN A 30 12.41 -29.11 11.56
N MET A 31 12.50 -27.79 11.40
CA MET A 31 12.53 -26.84 12.53
C MET A 31 11.18 -26.82 13.25
N VAL A 32 10.07 -26.78 12.52
CA VAL A 32 8.71 -26.82 13.10
C VAL A 32 8.46 -28.15 13.82
N ASP A 33 8.84 -29.28 13.21
CA ASP A 33 8.67 -30.58 13.81
C ASP A 33 9.46 -30.75 15.12
N LYS A 34 10.72 -30.27 15.14
CA LYS A 34 11.53 -30.26 16.36
C LYS A 34 10.95 -29.37 17.46
N ALA A 35 10.37 -28.20 17.09
CA ALA A 35 9.71 -27.33 18.03
C ALA A 35 8.47 -28.00 18.64
N ARG A 36 7.66 -28.65 17.82
CA ARG A 36 6.48 -29.43 18.28
C ARG A 36 6.85 -30.61 19.18
N GLN A 37 7.90 -31.33 18.83
CA GLN A 37 8.40 -32.46 19.66
C GLN A 37 8.86 -31.97 21.06
N LYS A 38 9.33 -30.75 21.17
CA LYS A 38 9.67 -30.09 22.44
C LYS A 38 8.48 -29.49 23.18
N GLY A 39 7.26 -29.71 22.70
CA GLY A 39 6.04 -29.13 23.27
C GLY A 39 5.89 -27.62 23.04
N GLN A 40 6.69 -27.01 22.14
CA GLN A 40 6.57 -25.58 21.81
C GLN A 40 5.32 -25.35 20.97
N ARG A 41 4.62 -24.26 21.27
CA ARG A 41 3.49 -23.78 20.46
C ARG A 41 4.01 -23.08 19.22
N ILE A 42 3.42 -23.40 18.06
CA ILE A 42 3.69 -22.69 16.82
C ILE A 42 2.69 -21.53 16.72
N HIS A 43 3.21 -20.30 16.69
CA HIS A 43 2.42 -19.09 16.52
C HIS A 43 2.39 -18.71 15.05
N PHE A 44 1.22 -18.33 14.56
CA PHE A 44 1.04 -17.83 13.19
C PHE A 44 -0.08 -16.78 13.13
N LEU A 45 0.01 -15.90 12.14
CA LEU A 45 -1.03 -14.92 11.81
C LEU A 45 -2.10 -15.58 10.92
N PRO A 46 -3.35 -15.07 10.90
CA PRO A 46 -4.38 -15.57 10.02
C PRO A 46 -3.93 -15.46 8.55
N PRO A 47 -3.76 -16.57 7.83
CA PRO A 47 -3.35 -16.49 6.44
C PRO A 47 -4.52 -16.02 5.57
N TYR A 48 -4.23 -15.18 4.57
CA TYR A 48 -5.21 -14.69 3.58
C TYR A 48 -4.92 -15.17 2.16
N ARG A 49 -3.70 -15.68 1.90
CA ARG A 49 -3.30 -16.24 0.61
C ARG A 49 -3.44 -17.76 0.64
N HIS A 50 -3.96 -18.34 -0.44
CA HIS A 50 -4.21 -19.78 -0.53
C HIS A 50 -2.92 -20.62 -0.49
N ASP A 51 -1.83 -20.15 -1.09
CA ASP A 51 -0.53 -20.80 -1.04
C ASP A 51 0.02 -20.88 0.40
N LEU A 52 -0.12 -19.80 1.18
CA LEU A 52 0.25 -19.76 2.58
C LEU A 52 -0.64 -20.67 3.43
N MET A 53 -1.94 -20.78 3.10
CA MET A 53 -2.86 -21.70 3.79
C MET A 53 -2.43 -23.17 3.59
N ILE A 54 -2.01 -23.52 2.37
CA ILE A 54 -1.50 -24.87 2.06
C ILE A 54 -0.20 -25.11 2.81
N GLN A 55 0.75 -24.19 2.71
CA GLN A 55 2.04 -24.30 3.41
C GLN A 55 1.86 -24.43 4.93
N LEU A 56 0.96 -23.64 5.52
CA LEU A 56 0.67 -23.73 6.95
C LEU A 56 0.02 -25.07 7.33
N MET A 57 -0.83 -25.61 6.48
CA MET A 57 -1.39 -26.96 6.67
C MET A 57 -0.29 -28.02 6.65
N ASP A 58 0.63 -27.94 5.69
CA ASP A 58 1.75 -28.89 5.59
C ASP A 58 2.65 -28.82 6.84
N LEU A 59 2.95 -27.61 7.31
CA LEU A 59 3.81 -27.37 8.47
C LEU A 59 3.17 -27.79 9.81
N THR A 60 1.87 -27.57 9.97
CA THR A 60 1.20 -27.68 11.27
C THR A 60 0.16 -28.79 11.36
N GLY A 61 -0.34 -29.29 10.23
CA GLY A 61 -1.47 -30.19 10.15
C GLY A 61 -2.84 -29.51 10.33
N ILE A 62 -2.87 -28.16 10.45
CA ILE A 62 -4.12 -27.41 10.67
C ILE A 62 -4.80 -27.17 9.31
N HIS A 63 -6.02 -27.70 9.18
CA HIS A 63 -6.78 -27.54 7.95
C HIS A 63 -7.11 -26.04 7.67
N PRO A 64 -7.07 -25.56 6.41
CA PRO A 64 -7.34 -24.14 6.06
C PRO A 64 -8.60 -23.53 6.67
N ARG A 65 -9.67 -24.32 6.81
CA ARG A 65 -10.94 -23.85 7.43
C ARG A 65 -10.81 -23.51 8.92
N GLU A 66 -9.80 -24.05 9.60
CA GLU A 66 -9.57 -23.85 11.03
C GLU A 66 -8.47 -22.83 11.33
N GLN A 67 -7.61 -22.54 10.35
CA GLN A 67 -6.42 -21.70 10.54
C GLN A 67 -6.75 -20.32 11.10
N ARG A 68 -7.84 -19.70 10.65
CA ARG A 68 -8.25 -18.39 11.17
C ARG A 68 -8.65 -18.44 12.64
N ALA A 69 -9.35 -19.47 13.05
CA ALA A 69 -9.77 -19.65 14.45
C ALA A 69 -8.61 -20.05 15.38
N GLN A 70 -7.59 -20.70 14.85
CA GLN A 70 -6.41 -21.16 15.59
C GLN A 70 -5.22 -20.19 15.50
N ALA A 71 -5.35 -19.07 14.78
CA ALA A 71 -4.33 -18.04 14.72
C ALA A 71 -4.05 -17.47 16.13
N SER A 72 -2.79 -17.09 16.35
CA SER A 72 -2.35 -16.64 17.67
C SER A 72 -2.73 -15.20 17.93
N LEU A 73 -3.63 -14.96 18.87
CA LEU A 73 -3.98 -13.61 19.32
C LEU A 73 -2.75 -12.90 19.92
N ASP A 74 -1.92 -13.61 20.69
CA ASP A 74 -0.71 -13.03 21.30
C ASP A 74 0.25 -12.50 20.22
N LEU A 75 0.43 -13.27 19.12
CA LEU A 75 1.25 -12.82 18.00
C LEU A 75 0.62 -11.65 17.26
N ILE A 76 -0.70 -11.66 17.06
CA ILE A 76 -1.43 -10.55 16.45
C ILE A 76 -1.21 -9.27 17.28
N MET A 77 -1.39 -9.34 18.60
CA MET A 77 -1.21 -8.19 19.48
C MET A 77 0.23 -7.69 19.51
N ALA A 78 1.21 -8.59 19.56
CA ALA A 78 2.63 -8.22 19.49
C ALA A 78 2.99 -7.51 18.18
N VAL A 79 2.44 -7.95 17.05
CA VAL A 79 2.63 -7.27 15.75
C VAL A 79 1.96 -5.89 15.72
N ILE A 80 0.75 -5.78 16.30
CA ILE A 80 0.05 -4.49 16.42
C ILE A 80 0.87 -3.52 17.27
N ASP A 81 1.35 -3.94 18.43
CA ASP A 81 2.14 -3.11 19.33
C ASP A 81 3.43 -2.60 18.67
N LEU A 82 4.13 -3.45 17.92
CA LEU A 82 5.33 -3.08 17.16
C LEU A 82 5.03 -2.04 16.06
N ARG A 83 3.83 -2.06 15.49
CA ARG A 83 3.44 -1.19 14.36
C ARG A 83 2.64 0.04 14.78
N ALA A 84 2.16 0.09 16.02
CA ALA A 84 1.26 1.15 16.50
C ALA A 84 1.95 2.52 16.61
N VAL A 85 3.27 2.54 16.81
CA VAL A 85 4.05 3.77 16.95
C VAL A 85 5.10 3.82 15.85
N THR A 86 4.98 4.81 14.98
CA THR A 86 5.89 5.03 13.86
C THR A 86 7.19 5.64 14.36
N SER A 87 8.32 5.02 14.03
CA SER A 87 9.66 5.52 14.34
C SER A 87 10.08 6.67 13.42
N GLN A 88 11.13 7.39 13.79
CA GLN A 88 11.66 8.47 12.96
C GLN A 88 12.12 7.98 11.57
N GLY A 89 12.77 6.82 11.49
CA GLY A 89 13.19 6.23 10.22
C GLY A 89 12.01 5.84 9.32
N GLU A 90 10.91 5.36 9.90
CA GLU A 90 9.67 5.08 9.16
C GLU A 90 9.03 6.37 8.62
N ILE A 91 9.04 7.45 9.42
CA ILE A 91 8.54 8.77 8.97
C ILE A 91 9.35 9.25 7.76
N GLU A 92 10.68 9.15 7.79
CA GLU A 92 11.56 9.55 6.69
C GLU A 92 11.26 8.78 5.40
N GLU A 93 11.01 7.47 5.50
CA GLU A 93 10.63 6.65 4.34
C GLU A 93 9.22 6.99 3.82
N ILE A 94 8.25 7.27 4.70
CA ILE A 94 6.92 7.72 4.29
C ILE A 94 6.99 9.08 3.60
N GLU A 95 7.78 10.02 4.13
CA GLU A 95 8.00 11.33 3.50
C GLU A 95 8.65 11.21 2.12
N ARG A 96 9.60 10.28 1.97
CA ARG A 96 10.22 9.95 0.67
C ARG A 96 9.19 9.41 -0.32
N ALA A 97 8.32 8.48 0.11
CA ALA A 97 7.22 7.97 -0.71
C ALA A 97 6.25 9.11 -1.10
N CYS A 98 5.91 9.99 -0.16
CA CYS A 98 5.06 11.15 -0.40
C CYS A 98 5.68 12.16 -1.38
N ALA A 99 7.00 12.39 -1.33
CA ALA A 99 7.68 13.26 -2.29
C ALA A 99 7.59 12.70 -3.73
N ILE A 100 7.69 11.38 -3.90
CA ILE A 100 7.47 10.74 -5.21
C ILE A 100 6.00 10.85 -5.62
N GLY A 101 5.06 10.59 -4.70
CA GLY A 101 3.62 10.76 -4.90
C GLY A 101 3.26 12.20 -5.33
N TYR A 102 3.89 13.21 -4.74
CA TYR A 102 3.73 14.60 -5.16
C TYR A 102 4.10 14.82 -6.63
N ASP A 103 5.22 14.28 -7.10
CA ASP A 103 5.61 14.38 -8.50
C ASP A 103 4.66 13.62 -9.44
N MET A 104 4.15 12.47 -8.98
CA MET A 104 3.13 11.71 -9.72
C MET A 104 1.86 12.55 -9.88
N HIS A 105 1.32 13.11 -8.80
CA HIS A 105 0.10 13.89 -8.81
C HIS A 105 0.23 15.21 -9.60
N THR A 106 1.30 15.95 -9.40
CA THR A 106 1.54 17.20 -10.15
C THR A 106 1.72 16.94 -11.63
N THR A 107 2.29 15.79 -12.01
CA THR A 107 2.38 15.38 -13.41
C THR A 107 1.01 14.98 -13.97
N ALA A 108 0.19 14.22 -13.21
CA ALA A 108 -1.18 13.90 -13.61
C ALA A 108 -2.00 15.19 -13.85
N MET A 109 -1.89 16.17 -12.96
CA MET A 109 -2.57 17.46 -13.11
C MET A 109 -2.13 18.20 -14.39
N ARG A 110 -0.83 18.23 -14.72
CA ARG A 110 -0.31 18.86 -15.94
C ARG A 110 -0.76 18.15 -17.22
N LEU A 111 -0.96 16.84 -17.16
CA LEU A 111 -1.44 16.03 -18.28
C LEU A 111 -2.97 16.01 -18.39
N CYS A 112 -3.69 16.47 -17.36
CA CYS A 112 -5.14 16.48 -17.31
C CYS A 112 -5.73 17.52 -18.28
N ARG A 113 -5.99 17.06 -19.52
CA ARG A 113 -6.58 17.89 -20.58
C ARG A 113 -7.40 17.03 -21.55
N PRO A 114 -8.39 17.62 -22.24
CA PRO A 114 -9.21 16.89 -23.20
C PRO A 114 -8.37 16.13 -24.24
N GLY A 115 -8.78 14.91 -24.55
CA GLY A 115 -8.13 14.06 -25.56
C GLY A 115 -7.01 13.17 -25.04
N VAL A 116 -6.44 13.43 -23.85
CA VAL A 116 -5.47 12.52 -23.21
C VAL A 116 -6.24 11.35 -22.59
N THR A 117 -5.73 10.12 -22.71
CA THR A 117 -6.39 8.95 -22.15
C THR A 117 -6.03 8.73 -20.68
N GLU A 118 -6.98 8.16 -19.90
CA GLU A 118 -6.74 7.76 -18.51
C GLU A 118 -5.52 6.85 -18.39
N GLN A 119 -5.41 5.85 -19.28
CA GLN A 119 -4.31 4.89 -19.30
C GLN A 119 -2.94 5.54 -19.57
N TYR A 120 -2.89 6.56 -20.45
CA TYR A 120 -1.65 7.28 -20.72
C TYR A 120 -1.14 7.99 -19.47
N ILE A 121 -2.02 8.71 -18.77
CA ILE A 121 -1.66 9.39 -17.51
C ILE A 121 -1.17 8.39 -16.47
N SER A 122 -1.91 7.29 -16.27
CA SER A 122 -1.51 6.23 -15.35
C SER A 122 -0.13 5.65 -15.68
N GLY A 123 0.15 5.40 -16.95
CA GLY A 123 1.46 4.91 -17.41
C GLY A 123 2.59 5.90 -17.13
N VAL A 124 2.37 7.19 -17.37
CA VAL A 124 3.38 8.23 -17.12
C VAL A 124 3.68 8.37 -15.63
N ILE A 125 2.65 8.45 -14.77
CA ILE A 125 2.87 8.58 -13.33
C ILE A 125 3.50 7.33 -12.71
N GLY A 126 3.14 6.13 -13.18
CA GLY A 126 3.81 4.88 -12.80
C GLY A 126 5.30 4.87 -13.20
N GLY A 127 5.61 5.44 -14.37
CA GLY A 127 6.99 5.63 -14.84
C GLY A 127 7.82 6.55 -13.92
N ILE A 128 7.21 7.51 -13.23
CA ILE A 128 7.90 8.37 -12.23
C ILE A 128 8.37 7.53 -11.04
N ALA A 129 7.51 6.69 -10.48
CA ALA A 129 7.88 5.80 -9.38
C ALA A 129 9.02 4.86 -9.80
N SER A 130 8.87 4.18 -10.94
CA SER A 130 9.88 3.26 -11.49
C SER A 130 11.20 3.96 -11.82
N GLY A 131 11.17 5.18 -12.37
CA GLY A 131 12.36 5.97 -12.68
C GLY A 131 13.14 6.42 -11.44
N ARG A 132 12.53 6.36 -10.26
CA ARG A 132 13.18 6.61 -8.97
C ARG A 132 13.56 5.33 -8.21
N GLY A 133 13.50 4.17 -8.88
CA GLY A 133 13.84 2.87 -8.30
C GLY A 133 12.78 2.36 -7.32
N CYS A 134 11.55 2.89 -7.38
CA CYS A 134 10.42 2.54 -6.53
C CYS A 134 9.34 1.83 -7.34
N MET A 135 8.35 1.27 -6.65
CA MET A 135 7.15 0.71 -7.27
C MET A 135 5.96 1.67 -7.06
N VAL A 136 4.87 1.42 -7.75
CA VAL A 136 3.58 2.01 -7.35
C VAL A 136 3.06 1.26 -6.13
N SER A 137 2.52 1.97 -5.15
CA SER A 137 1.97 1.36 -3.92
C SER A 137 0.74 0.50 -4.18
N PHE A 138 0.01 0.81 -5.23
CA PHE A 138 -1.14 0.05 -5.74
C PHE A 138 -1.38 0.41 -7.21
N SER A 139 -2.26 -0.34 -7.88
CA SER A 139 -2.66 0.00 -9.25
C SER A 139 -3.33 1.36 -9.27
N SER A 140 -2.68 2.38 -9.83
CA SER A 140 -3.17 3.75 -9.83
C SER A 140 -4.56 3.84 -10.47
N ILE A 141 -5.46 4.57 -9.84
CA ILE A 141 -6.79 4.89 -10.36
C ILE A 141 -6.71 6.26 -11.02
N VAL A 142 -6.95 6.32 -12.32
CA VAL A 142 -7.06 7.57 -13.07
C VAL A 142 -8.35 7.48 -13.87
N THR A 143 -9.35 8.28 -13.54
CA THR A 143 -10.67 8.10 -14.13
C THR A 143 -11.52 9.38 -14.13
N MET A 144 -12.42 9.50 -15.12
CA MET A 144 -13.53 10.45 -15.12
C MET A 144 -14.76 9.92 -14.38
N HIS A 145 -14.74 8.66 -13.95
CA HIS A 145 -15.83 7.96 -13.27
C HIS A 145 -15.48 7.71 -11.80
N GLY A 146 -15.24 8.80 -11.05
CA GLY A 146 -14.93 8.74 -9.63
C GLY A 146 -16.01 8.13 -8.74
N GLU A 147 -17.23 7.95 -9.28
CA GLU A 147 -18.30 7.18 -8.65
C GLU A 147 -18.01 5.68 -8.57
N ILE A 148 -17.02 5.20 -9.31
CA ILE A 148 -16.51 3.82 -9.25
C ILE A 148 -15.18 3.85 -8.49
N MET A 149 -15.20 3.46 -7.23
CA MET A 149 -14.07 3.65 -6.32
C MET A 149 -12.80 2.88 -6.71
N HIS A 150 -12.93 1.67 -7.26
CA HIS A 150 -11.79 0.83 -7.64
C HIS A 150 -11.82 0.49 -9.14
N GLY A 151 -11.95 1.54 -9.97
CA GLY A 151 -11.87 1.41 -11.42
C GLY A 151 -10.42 1.34 -11.91
N TYR A 152 -10.22 0.66 -13.04
CA TYR A 152 -8.92 0.66 -13.73
C TYR A 152 -8.86 1.76 -14.78
N PRO A 153 -7.69 2.40 -15.00
CA PRO A 153 -7.51 3.34 -16.09
C PRO A 153 -7.84 2.71 -17.44
N SER A 154 -8.64 3.40 -18.23
CA SER A 154 -9.12 2.91 -19.52
C SER A 154 -8.52 3.68 -20.69
N THR A 155 -8.78 3.21 -21.92
CA THR A 155 -8.41 3.91 -23.15
C THR A 155 -9.31 5.10 -23.46
N ARG A 156 -10.27 5.44 -22.57
CA ARG A 156 -11.15 6.60 -22.73
C ARG A 156 -10.33 7.88 -22.70
N ALA A 157 -10.62 8.76 -23.65
CA ALA A 157 -10.05 10.11 -23.66
C ALA A 157 -10.78 10.99 -22.66
N LEU A 158 -10.05 11.81 -21.92
CA LEU A 158 -10.59 12.80 -21.01
C LEU A 158 -11.47 13.81 -21.78
N GLU A 159 -12.64 14.12 -21.22
CA GLU A 159 -13.65 14.97 -21.83
C GLU A 159 -13.70 16.35 -21.15
N ALA A 160 -13.81 17.41 -21.97
CA ALA A 160 -13.99 18.76 -21.45
C ALA A 160 -15.24 18.87 -20.57
N GLY A 161 -15.15 19.67 -19.51
CA GLY A 161 -16.26 19.89 -18.56
C GLY A 161 -16.42 18.82 -17.48
N ARG A 162 -15.66 17.73 -17.56
CA ARG A 162 -15.64 16.68 -16.52
C ARG A 162 -14.47 16.89 -15.52
N LEU A 163 -14.47 16.09 -14.49
CA LEU A 163 -13.39 15.98 -13.50
C LEU A 163 -12.60 14.70 -13.73
N MET A 164 -11.31 14.74 -13.50
CA MET A 164 -10.45 13.56 -13.40
C MET A 164 -10.09 13.32 -11.94
N LEU A 165 -10.42 12.16 -11.42
CA LEU A 165 -9.91 11.64 -10.15
C LEU A 165 -8.61 10.90 -10.44
N CYS A 166 -7.58 11.20 -9.68
CA CYS A 166 -6.32 10.47 -9.68
C CYS A 166 -6.02 10.01 -8.25
N ASP A 167 -5.97 8.72 -8.06
CA ASP A 167 -5.59 8.07 -6.81
C ASP A 167 -4.35 7.23 -7.08
N ALA A 168 -3.23 7.62 -6.49
CA ALA A 168 -1.93 7.06 -6.79
C ALA A 168 -0.94 7.30 -5.65
N GLY A 169 0.06 6.41 -5.59
CA GLY A 169 1.16 6.53 -4.67
C GLY A 169 2.38 5.71 -5.10
N ALA A 170 3.46 5.88 -4.37
CA ALA A 170 4.70 5.16 -4.57
C ALA A 170 5.06 4.32 -3.34
N GLU A 171 5.69 3.19 -3.56
CA GLU A 171 6.25 2.31 -2.53
C GLU A 171 7.78 2.34 -2.62
N THR A 172 8.44 2.70 -1.52
CA THR A 172 9.90 2.69 -1.43
C THR A 172 10.44 1.27 -1.35
N ASN A 173 11.76 1.12 -1.53
CA ASN A 173 12.42 -0.19 -1.39
C ASN A 173 12.33 -0.77 0.04
N GLU A 174 12.04 0.07 1.03
CA GLU A 174 11.80 -0.32 2.42
C GLU A 174 10.31 -0.65 2.68
N ASN A 175 9.49 -0.73 1.62
CA ASN A 175 8.06 -1.05 1.64
C ASN A 175 7.19 -0.04 2.42
N TYR A 176 7.58 1.24 2.43
CA TYR A 176 6.74 2.33 2.91
C TYR A 176 6.04 3.02 1.74
N CYS A 177 4.76 3.28 1.91
CA CYS A 177 3.88 3.72 0.83
C CYS A 177 3.37 5.14 1.04
N SER A 178 3.19 5.88 -0.05
CA SER A 178 2.24 6.98 -0.11
C SER A 178 0.94 6.52 -0.77
N ASP A 179 -0.15 7.19 -0.41
CA ASP A 179 -1.49 6.94 -0.92
C ASP A 179 -2.29 8.25 -0.85
N ASN A 180 -2.52 8.86 -2.00
CA ASN A 180 -3.17 10.16 -2.07
C ASN A 180 -4.14 10.21 -3.26
N THR A 181 -5.30 10.82 -3.03
CA THR A 181 -6.26 11.12 -4.10
C THR A 181 -6.33 12.62 -4.37
N ARG A 182 -6.38 13.00 -5.65
CA ARG A 182 -6.61 14.39 -6.10
C ARG A 182 -7.59 14.41 -7.26
N THR A 183 -8.50 15.39 -7.22
CA THR A 183 -9.49 15.61 -8.28
C THR A 183 -9.18 16.91 -9.03
N THR A 184 -9.09 16.82 -10.36
CA THR A 184 -8.64 17.92 -11.23
C THR A 184 -9.69 18.18 -12.33
N PRO A 185 -10.07 19.43 -12.60
CA PRO A 185 -10.98 19.75 -13.70
C PRO A 185 -10.25 19.62 -15.04
N ILE A 186 -10.78 18.79 -15.95
CA ILE A 186 -10.16 18.46 -17.24
C ILE A 186 -10.04 19.71 -18.15
N SER A 187 -10.92 20.67 -18.00
CA SER A 187 -10.87 21.95 -18.73
C SER A 187 -9.98 23.00 -18.06
N GLY A 188 -9.21 22.64 -17.02
CA GLY A 188 -8.35 23.55 -16.27
C GLY A 188 -9.09 24.49 -15.32
N ARG A 189 -10.42 24.47 -15.32
CA ARG A 189 -11.26 25.30 -14.43
C ARG A 189 -12.49 24.52 -13.99
N PHE A 190 -12.85 24.65 -12.72
CA PHE A 190 -14.11 24.14 -12.20
C PHE A 190 -15.29 24.93 -12.74
N THR A 191 -16.38 24.26 -13.07
CA THR A 191 -17.70 24.89 -13.14
C THR A 191 -18.11 25.37 -11.74
N GLN A 192 -19.12 26.26 -11.65
CA GLN A 192 -19.62 26.71 -10.34
C GLN A 192 -20.03 25.53 -9.45
N ARG A 193 -20.83 24.61 -9.95
CA ARG A 193 -21.29 23.44 -9.20
C ARG A 193 -20.14 22.51 -8.78
N GLN A 194 -19.18 22.26 -9.66
CA GLN A 194 -18.00 21.48 -9.31
C GLN A 194 -17.19 22.14 -8.18
N ARG A 195 -17.01 23.45 -8.22
CA ARG A 195 -16.31 24.20 -7.19
C ARG A 195 -17.05 24.13 -5.86
N GLU A 196 -18.37 24.28 -5.84
CA GLU A 196 -19.18 24.20 -4.63
C GLU A 196 -18.99 22.83 -3.94
N ILE A 197 -19.09 21.74 -4.68
CA ILE A 197 -18.90 20.37 -4.13
C ILE A 197 -17.43 20.16 -3.71
N TYR A 198 -16.49 20.59 -4.55
CA TYR A 198 -15.05 20.47 -4.21
C TYR A 198 -14.71 21.20 -2.90
N SER A 199 -15.23 22.41 -2.72
CA SER A 199 -15.00 23.21 -1.51
C SER A 199 -15.60 22.59 -0.25
N ILE A 200 -16.72 21.85 -0.36
CA ILE A 200 -17.26 21.07 0.77
C ILE A 200 -16.26 19.99 1.19
N VAL A 201 -15.77 19.20 0.21
CA VAL A 201 -14.81 18.13 0.50
C VAL A 201 -13.49 18.67 1.03
N GLU A 202 -13.01 19.80 0.48
CA GLU A 202 -11.80 20.49 0.96
C GLU A 202 -11.98 20.96 2.41
N ALA A 203 -13.12 21.55 2.74
CA ALA A 203 -13.42 21.97 4.11
C ALA A 203 -13.46 20.78 5.10
N CYS A 204 -14.01 19.63 4.68
CA CYS A 204 -13.97 18.40 5.48
C CYS A 204 -12.52 17.94 5.73
N HIS A 205 -11.69 17.96 4.68
CA HIS A 205 -10.27 17.59 4.80
C HIS A 205 -9.53 18.53 5.76
N ASP A 206 -9.72 19.84 5.62
CA ASP A 206 -9.08 20.85 6.48
C ASP A 206 -9.55 20.72 7.94
N TYR A 207 -10.83 20.40 8.15
CA TYR A 207 -11.38 20.17 9.48
C TYR A 207 -10.67 18.99 10.18
N VAL A 208 -10.47 17.87 9.48
CA VAL A 208 -9.73 16.72 10.03
C VAL A 208 -8.33 17.13 10.52
N LEU A 209 -7.61 17.94 9.73
CA LEU A 209 -6.27 18.42 10.11
C LEU A 209 -6.28 19.33 11.35
N GLN A 210 -7.39 20.03 11.60
CA GLN A 210 -7.54 20.92 12.77
C GLN A 210 -7.86 20.15 14.04
N VAL A 211 -8.65 19.07 13.95
CA VAL A 211 -9.17 18.36 15.13
C VAL A 211 -8.41 17.09 15.49
N ALA A 212 -7.66 16.51 14.54
CA ALA A 212 -6.87 15.31 14.77
C ALA A 212 -5.72 15.60 15.74
N ALA A 213 -5.80 15.02 16.94
CA ALA A 213 -4.82 15.22 18.01
C ALA A 213 -4.70 13.96 18.87
N PRO A 214 -3.60 13.78 19.62
CA PRO A 214 -3.47 12.69 20.57
C PRO A 214 -4.65 12.64 21.55
N GLY A 215 -5.26 11.46 21.70
CA GLY A 215 -6.43 11.24 22.56
C GLY A 215 -7.79 11.43 21.90
N VAL A 216 -7.86 12.04 20.71
CA VAL A 216 -9.09 12.13 19.92
C VAL A 216 -9.33 10.79 19.23
N LYS A 217 -10.55 10.27 19.32
CA LYS A 217 -10.92 9.02 18.65
C LYS A 217 -11.21 9.29 17.18
N TRP A 218 -10.67 8.47 16.31
CA TRP A 218 -10.93 8.56 14.86
C TRP A 218 -12.42 8.48 14.52
N TRP A 219 -13.18 7.69 15.28
CA TRP A 219 -14.63 7.61 15.12
C TRP A 219 -15.32 8.96 15.33
N ASP A 220 -14.91 9.71 16.37
CA ASP A 220 -15.53 11.01 16.67
C ASP A 220 -15.23 12.00 15.52
N VAL A 221 -13.97 12.04 15.05
CA VAL A 221 -13.59 12.84 13.87
C VAL A 221 -14.43 12.47 12.65
N HIS A 222 -14.60 11.16 12.38
CA HIS A 222 -15.40 10.70 11.23
C HIS A 222 -16.88 11.12 11.32
N MET A 223 -17.44 11.17 12.52
CA MET A 223 -18.85 11.54 12.70
C MET A 223 -19.09 13.06 12.63
N GLU A 224 -18.05 13.87 12.81
CA GLU A 224 -18.11 15.33 12.73
C GLU A 224 -17.90 15.87 11.31
N VAL A 225 -17.28 15.10 10.42
CA VAL A 225 -17.04 15.42 9.01
C VAL A 225 -18.25 15.02 8.16
#